data_2e05c8168866397674a7df047a910266
#
_entry.id   2e05c8168866397674a7df047a910266
#
_cell.length_a   1.000
_cell.length_b   1.000
_cell.length_c   1.000
_cell.angle_alpha   90.00
_cell.angle_beta   90.00
_cell.angle_gamma   90.00
#
_symmetry.space_group_name_H-M   'P 1'
#
loop_
_entity.id
_entity.type
_entity.pdbx_description
1 polymer ?
#
loop_
_entity_poly.entity_id
_entity_poly.type
_entity_poly.pdbx_seq_one_letter_code
_entity_poly.pdbx_strand_id
1 'polypeptide(L)'
;MMAAAVSSNPDMAAQSRKILVAVVDAHPGHRQQVASALTSFYQVATFDQFDLAMDTLSRTPPCVVLLDEKAQPRLGGDPIALARKLLKGVPIIRTMARPPSQLGSAAFDTDACLEKPYRRSTLIKTISGLVNKSVEAGWENLAPHYKESLRRTVDSFNNISDLIDKGEPLVYQEITEACGPLVDAVSNHDFKVILNGVKGHDNYSYVHSLRVATLLSLFGHTIGLKGEDLSLLASGGLLHDIGKMTIPHEVLNKPGRLDDGELQVMRSHVPKSVDYLKLCESLPKGVLTIAAQHHEKLDGQGYPSGLKGSQLNELARMASIVDIFGALTDRRVYKEPMSPEDALALMSERMGGEIDQSLLALFRAMLLDAATPSA
;
A
#
# COMPACT_ATOMS: atom_id res chain seq x y z
N MET A 1 -32.03 25.19 -28.27
CA MET A 1 -32.32 25.20 -26.84
C MET A 1 -32.71 23.80 -26.44
N MET A 2 -31.81 23.06 -25.83
CA MET A 2 -32.08 21.90 -24.96
C MET A 2 -30.75 21.58 -24.27
N ALA A 3 -30.65 22.01 -23.03
CA ALA A 3 -29.51 21.72 -22.16
C ALA A 3 -29.65 20.28 -21.65
N ALA A 4 -28.73 19.42 -22.01
CA ALA A 4 -28.61 18.10 -21.42
C ALA A 4 -27.95 18.25 -20.01
N ALA A 5 -28.71 17.94 -18.99
CA ALA A 5 -28.23 17.87 -17.62
C ALA A 5 -27.27 16.69 -17.51
N VAL A 6 -25.99 16.99 -17.22
CA VAL A 6 -25.00 16.01 -16.83
C VAL A 6 -25.32 15.61 -15.39
N SER A 7 -25.88 14.41 -15.24
CA SER A 7 -26.07 13.75 -13.94
C SER A 7 -24.69 13.46 -13.34
N SER A 8 -24.28 14.26 -12.36
CA SER A 8 -23.10 14.02 -11.56
C SER A 8 -23.38 12.82 -10.63
N ASN A 9 -22.75 11.69 -10.92
CA ASN A 9 -22.77 10.50 -10.10
C ASN A 9 -22.03 10.78 -8.75
N PRO A 10 -22.69 10.71 -7.59
CA PRO A 10 -22.06 11.04 -6.30
C PRO A 10 -20.94 10.08 -5.87
N ASP A 11 -20.81 8.91 -6.49
CA ASP A 11 -19.76 7.95 -6.22
C ASP A 11 -18.36 8.34 -6.78
N MET A 12 -18.29 9.26 -7.73
CA MET A 12 -17.00 9.73 -8.27
C MET A 12 -16.28 10.76 -7.37
N ALA A 13 -16.95 11.34 -6.38
CA ALA A 13 -16.35 12.35 -5.49
C ALA A 13 -15.61 11.74 -4.27
N ALA A 14 -15.68 10.42 -4.05
CA ALA A 14 -15.06 9.75 -2.90
C ALA A 14 -13.62 9.26 -3.13
N GLN A 15 -12.99 9.56 -4.27
CA GLN A 15 -11.84 8.80 -4.76
C GLN A 15 -10.48 9.50 -4.73
N SER A 16 -10.23 10.54 -3.96
CA SER A 16 -8.86 11.10 -3.94
C SER A 16 -8.58 11.95 -2.71
N ARG A 17 -8.66 11.38 -1.51
CA ARG A 17 -8.13 12.08 -0.34
C ARG A 17 -6.99 11.26 0.27
N LYS A 18 -5.81 11.88 0.43
CA LYS A 18 -4.77 11.35 1.34
C LYS A 18 -5.44 11.02 2.68
N ILE A 19 -4.98 9.96 3.33
CA ILE A 19 -5.43 9.60 4.68
C ILE A 19 -5.26 10.83 5.58
N LEU A 20 -6.35 11.31 6.16
CA LEU A 20 -6.34 12.49 7.03
C LEU A 20 -5.90 12.10 8.43
N VAL A 21 -4.82 12.70 8.89
CA VAL A 21 -4.32 12.60 10.26
C VAL A 21 -4.49 13.97 10.93
N ALA A 22 -5.10 14.00 12.10
CA ALA A 22 -5.27 15.25 12.86
C ALA A 22 -4.24 15.35 13.99
N VAL A 23 -3.66 16.53 14.17
CA VAL A 23 -2.71 16.85 15.24
C VAL A 23 -3.27 17.97 16.09
N VAL A 24 -3.60 17.67 17.35
CA VAL A 24 -4.14 18.62 18.33
C VAL A 24 -3.07 18.86 19.39
N ASP A 25 -2.37 19.97 19.30
CA ASP A 25 -1.25 20.31 20.18
C ASP A 25 -1.17 21.84 20.36
N ALA A 26 -1.26 22.32 21.60
CA ALA A 26 -1.18 23.74 21.91
C ALA A 26 0.21 24.35 21.65
N HIS A 27 1.29 23.51 21.67
CA HIS A 27 2.65 24.00 21.49
C HIS A 27 3.00 24.15 20.00
N PRO A 28 3.19 25.38 19.48
CA PRO A 28 3.34 25.61 18.04
C PRO A 28 4.55 24.92 17.44
N GLY A 29 5.72 24.92 18.10
CA GLY A 29 6.92 24.30 17.60
C GLY A 29 6.80 22.78 17.45
N HIS A 30 6.22 22.08 18.45
CA HIS A 30 6.01 20.65 18.37
C HIS A 30 4.94 20.29 17.32
N ARG A 31 3.83 21.03 17.29
CA ARG A 31 2.79 20.88 16.28
C ARG A 31 3.35 20.98 14.85
N GLN A 32 4.21 21.99 14.60
CA GLN A 32 4.87 22.18 13.31
C GLN A 32 5.82 21.01 12.96
N GLN A 33 6.63 20.55 13.92
CA GLN A 33 7.55 19.44 13.73
C GLN A 33 6.79 18.15 13.37
N VAL A 34 5.71 17.84 14.10
CA VAL A 34 4.86 16.67 13.82
C VAL A 34 4.20 16.80 12.45
N ALA A 35 3.62 17.96 12.12
CA ALA A 35 3.01 18.19 10.82
C ALA A 35 4.03 17.99 9.69
N SER A 36 5.22 18.59 9.78
CA SER A 36 6.28 18.44 8.78
C SER A 36 6.73 16.98 8.63
N ALA A 37 6.81 16.23 9.73
CA ALA A 37 7.17 14.82 9.70
C ALA A 37 6.13 13.95 8.98
N LEU A 38 4.86 14.33 9.01
CA LEU A 38 3.74 13.56 8.48
C LEU A 38 3.28 13.96 7.09
N THR A 39 3.49 15.22 6.67
CA THR A 39 2.96 15.77 5.41
C THR A 39 3.43 15.01 4.16
N SER A 40 4.59 14.34 4.24
CA SER A 40 5.08 13.47 3.15
C SER A 40 4.20 12.24 2.94
N PHE A 41 3.47 11.78 3.98
CA PHE A 41 2.71 10.52 3.98
C PHE A 41 1.21 10.75 4.01
N TYR A 42 0.75 11.75 4.76
CA TYR A 42 -0.65 11.97 5.10
C TYR A 42 -1.10 13.39 4.74
N GLN A 43 -2.41 13.57 4.61
CA GLN A 43 -3.01 14.89 4.74
C GLN A 43 -3.05 15.21 6.23
N VAL A 44 -2.48 16.34 6.64
CA VAL A 44 -2.37 16.70 8.04
C VAL A 44 -3.23 17.93 8.35
N ALA A 45 -4.19 17.76 9.25
CA ALA A 45 -4.92 18.89 9.85
C ALA A 45 -4.32 19.20 11.23
N THR A 46 -4.01 20.45 11.49
CA THR A 46 -3.39 20.88 12.76
C THR A 46 -4.28 21.84 13.53
N PHE A 47 -4.36 21.64 14.83
CA PHE A 47 -5.18 22.46 15.74
C PHE A 47 -4.38 22.82 16.99
N ASP A 48 -4.50 24.04 17.44
CA ASP A 48 -3.92 24.54 18.70
C ASP A 48 -4.90 24.48 19.87
N GLN A 49 -6.20 24.31 19.59
CA GLN A 49 -7.28 24.25 20.57
C GLN A 49 -8.10 22.97 20.42
N PHE A 50 -8.38 22.33 21.55
CA PHE A 50 -9.15 21.10 21.61
C PHE A 50 -10.56 21.26 21.04
N ASP A 51 -11.31 22.29 21.48
CA ASP A 51 -12.72 22.48 21.11
C ASP A 51 -12.87 22.73 19.60
N LEU A 52 -11.98 23.56 19.01
CA LEU A 52 -11.96 23.81 17.56
C LEU A 52 -11.67 22.53 16.76
N ALA A 53 -10.72 21.73 17.26
CA ALA A 53 -10.42 20.44 16.66
C ALA A 53 -11.64 19.52 16.66
N MET A 54 -12.30 19.37 17.81
CA MET A 54 -13.46 18.48 17.94
C MET A 54 -14.64 18.93 17.09
N ASP A 55 -14.94 20.22 17.02
CA ASP A 55 -16.01 20.75 16.16
C ASP A 55 -15.72 20.48 14.68
N THR A 56 -14.50 20.69 14.24
CA THR A 56 -14.10 20.46 12.84
C THR A 56 -14.08 18.97 12.48
N LEU A 57 -13.44 18.16 13.33
CA LEU A 57 -13.19 16.74 13.07
C LEU A 57 -14.45 15.88 13.24
N SER A 58 -15.44 16.32 14.02
CA SER A 58 -16.74 15.62 14.09
C SER A 58 -17.51 15.66 12.77
N ARG A 59 -17.28 16.68 11.94
CA ARG A 59 -17.88 16.82 10.59
C ARG A 59 -17.07 16.13 9.51
N THR A 60 -15.75 16.06 9.70
CA THR A 60 -14.82 15.40 8.76
C THR A 60 -13.86 14.54 9.56
N PRO A 61 -14.27 13.32 9.96
CA PRO A 61 -13.47 12.45 10.80
C PRO A 61 -12.14 12.08 10.14
N PRO A 62 -11.01 12.19 10.87
CA PRO A 62 -9.72 11.70 10.40
C PRO A 62 -9.61 10.19 10.61
N CYS A 63 -8.60 9.56 10.01
CA CYS A 63 -8.28 8.17 10.27
C CYS A 63 -7.56 7.95 11.61
N VAL A 64 -6.87 8.98 12.12
CA VAL A 64 -6.17 8.95 13.42
C VAL A 64 -6.08 10.37 13.96
N VAL A 65 -6.21 10.52 15.28
CA VAL A 65 -5.96 11.78 16.00
C VAL A 65 -4.73 11.64 16.90
N LEU A 66 -3.76 12.53 16.74
CA LEU A 66 -2.71 12.76 17.74
C LEU A 66 -3.20 13.85 18.69
N LEU A 67 -3.34 13.50 19.96
CA LEU A 67 -3.83 14.41 21.01
C LEU A 67 -2.73 14.61 22.05
N ASP A 68 -2.24 15.83 22.15
CA ASP A 68 -1.24 16.20 23.15
C ASP A 68 -1.84 16.25 24.56
N GLU A 69 -1.06 15.89 25.58
CA GLU A 69 -1.49 15.91 26.98
C GLU A 69 -1.94 17.29 27.46
N LYS A 70 -1.44 18.38 26.83
CA LYS A 70 -1.77 19.78 27.14
C LYS A 70 -2.98 20.29 26.36
N ALA A 71 -3.49 19.54 25.40
CA ALA A 71 -4.71 19.90 24.67
C ALA A 71 -5.93 19.63 25.55
N GLN A 72 -6.42 20.66 26.22
CA GLN A 72 -7.51 20.57 27.20
C GLN A 72 -8.80 21.24 26.69
N PRO A 73 -9.97 20.67 26.99
CA PRO A 73 -11.24 21.31 26.70
C PRO A 73 -11.42 22.63 27.51
N ARG A 74 -12.00 23.66 26.92
CA ARG A 74 -12.24 24.95 27.57
C ARG A 74 -13.12 24.86 28.83
N LEU A 75 -14.12 23.98 28.79
CA LEU A 75 -15.08 23.77 29.88
C LEU A 75 -14.60 22.72 30.89
N GLY A 76 -13.35 22.23 30.74
CA GLY A 76 -12.83 21.16 31.59
C GLY A 76 -13.36 19.77 31.17
N GLY A 77 -12.93 18.76 31.89
CA GLY A 77 -13.26 17.36 31.61
C GLY A 77 -12.08 16.58 31.04
N ASP A 78 -12.26 15.27 30.86
CA ASP A 78 -11.24 14.40 30.26
C ASP A 78 -11.24 14.56 28.73
N PRO A 79 -10.13 15.05 28.13
CA PRO A 79 -10.05 15.26 26.70
C PRO A 79 -10.16 13.94 25.91
N ILE A 80 -9.70 12.82 26.44
CA ILE A 80 -9.78 11.51 25.76
C ILE A 80 -11.24 11.05 25.73
N ALA A 81 -11.94 11.06 26.84
CA ALA A 81 -13.35 10.67 26.92
C ALA A 81 -14.23 11.53 26.00
N LEU A 82 -13.97 12.85 25.94
CA LEU A 82 -14.68 13.76 25.02
C LEU A 82 -14.37 13.47 23.57
N ALA A 83 -13.10 13.26 23.21
CA ALA A 83 -12.71 12.90 21.84
C ALA A 83 -13.34 11.57 21.41
N ARG A 84 -13.33 10.53 22.25
CA ARG A 84 -14.00 9.24 22.01
C ARG A 84 -15.50 9.39 21.75
N LYS A 85 -16.16 10.25 22.50
CA LYS A 85 -17.60 10.52 22.34
C LYS A 85 -17.92 11.19 21.01
N LEU A 86 -17.09 12.15 20.58
CA LEU A 86 -17.32 12.97 19.40
C LEU A 86 -16.80 12.30 18.11
N LEU A 87 -15.69 11.58 18.20
CA LEU A 87 -15.00 10.94 17.09
C LEU A 87 -15.10 9.42 17.21
N LYS A 88 -16.33 8.91 17.18
CA LYS A 88 -16.60 7.48 17.36
C LYS A 88 -15.80 6.62 16.38
N GLY A 89 -15.04 5.64 16.89
CA GLY A 89 -14.26 4.70 16.09
C GLY A 89 -12.95 5.26 15.54
N VAL A 90 -12.64 6.55 15.75
CA VAL A 90 -11.34 7.12 15.33
C VAL A 90 -10.29 6.79 16.38
N PRO A 91 -9.16 6.14 16.00
CA PRO A 91 -8.05 5.88 16.90
C PRO A 91 -7.41 7.16 17.42
N ILE A 92 -7.06 7.15 18.73
CA ILE A 92 -6.44 8.28 19.42
C ILE A 92 -5.04 7.89 19.90
N ILE A 93 -4.04 8.62 19.44
CA ILE A 93 -2.66 8.56 19.91
C ILE A 93 -2.46 9.71 20.90
N ARG A 94 -2.11 9.41 22.15
CA ARG A 94 -1.74 10.43 23.12
C ARG A 94 -0.24 10.71 23.07
N THR A 95 0.12 11.98 22.95
CA THR A 95 1.54 12.40 23.08
C THR A 95 1.76 13.05 24.44
N MET A 96 2.82 12.67 25.16
CA MET A 96 3.05 13.05 26.56
C MET A 96 4.53 13.19 26.90
N ALA A 97 4.84 13.96 27.94
CA ALA A 97 6.20 14.19 28.40
C ALA A 97 6.69 13.12 29.40
N ARG A 98 5.79 12.29 29.94
CA ARG A 98 6.12 11.25 30.92
C ARG A 98 5.67 9.88 30.44
N PRO A 99 6.39 8.79 30.80
CA PRO A 99 5.99 7.45 30.40
C PRO A 99 4.62 7.06 30.97
N PRO A 100 3.83 6.27 30.25
CA PRO A 100 2.50 5.81 30.66
C PRO A 100 2.48 5.14 32.04
N SER A 101 3.57 4.49 32.43
CA SER A 101 3.72 3.82 33.74
C SER A 101 3.65 4.77 34.95
N GLN A 102 3.79 6.07 34.72
CA GLN A 102 3.72 7.11 35.78
C GLN A 102 2.38 7.84 35.81
N LEU A 103 1.48 7.51 34.90
CA LEU A 103 0.15 8.10 34.80
C LEU A 103 -0.89 7.07 35.27
N GLY A 104 -1.81 7.47 36.15
CA GLY A 104 -2.87 6.59 36.65
C GLY A 104 -3.78 6.05 35.53
N SER A 105 -4.83 5.33 35.88
CA SER A 105 -5.71 4.58 34.97
C SER A 105 -6.27 5.34 33.75
N ALA A 106 -6.31 6.67 33.78
CA ALA A 106 -6.73 7.50 32.63
C ALA A 106 -5.77 7.48 31.41
N ALA A 107 -4.55 6.96 31.57
CA ALA A 107 -3.61 6.81 30.45
C ALA A 107 -3.96 5.63 29.51
N PHE A 108 -4.83 4.73 29.96
CA PHE A 108 -5.09 3.45 29.29
C PHE A 108 -6.29 3.48 28.32
N ASP A 109 -7.01 4.58 28.20
CA ASP A 109 -8.15 4.68 27.28
C ASP A 109 -7.77 5.29 25.91
N THR A 110 -6.52 5.10 25.49
CA THR A 110 -6.03 5.49 24.16
C THR A 110 -5.52 4.29 23.38
N ASP A 111 -5.55 4.36 22.04
CA ASP A 111 -5.11 3.26 21.18
C ASP A 111 -3.59 3.13 21.14
N ALA A 112 -2.88 4.24 21.38
CA ALA A 112 -1.43 4.27 21.55
C ALA A 112 -0.98 5.51 22.34
N CYS A 113 0.23 5.41 22.90
CA CYS A 113 0.90 6.53 23.59
C CYS A 113 2.30 6.72 23.02
N LEU A 114 2.72 7.97 22.84
CA LEU A 114 4.05 8.36 22.42
C LEU A 114 4.67 9.28 23.46
N GLU A 115 5.79 8.84 24.05
CA GLU A 115 6.57 9.63 25.01
C GLU A 115 7.53 10.56 24.27
N LYS A 116 7.47 11.85 24.61
CA LYS A 116 8.34 12.88 24.03
C LYS A 116 9.72 12.88 24.72
N PRO A 117 10.82 13.01 23.95
CA PRO A 117 10.89 13.09 22.50
C PRO A 117 10.80 11.70 21.82
N TYR A 118 10.01 11.57 20.77
CA TYR A 118 9.93 10.36 19.97
C TYR A 118 10.55 10.52 18.59
N ARG A 119 11.01 9.41 18.00
CA ARG A 119 11.59 9.40 16.67
C ARG A 119 10.48 9.49 15.60
N ARG A 120 10.79 10.12 14.46
CA ARG A 120 9.89 10.18 13.30
C ARG A 120 9.40 8.79 12.86
N SER A 121 10.30 7.81 12.83
CA SER A 121 9.96 6.43 12.47
C SER A 121 8.93 5.80 13.41
N THR A 122 9.08 6.02 14.73
CA THR A 122 8.12 5.55 15.73
C THR A 122 6.74 6.17 15.53
N LEU A 123 6.67 7.49 15.28
CA LEU A 123 5.43 8.19 14.99
C LEU A 123 4.71 7.60 13.78
N ILE A 124 5.43 7.45 12.66
CA ILE A 124 4.87 6.91 11.41
C ILE A 124 4.40 5.47 11.61
N LYS A 125 5.23 4.61 12.23
CA LYS A 125 4.88 3.21 12.51
C LYS A 125 3.61 3.10 13.38
N THR A 126 3.46 3.96 14.39
CA THR A 126 2.29 3.95 15.26
C THR A 126 1.02 4.35 14.51
N ILE A 127 1.09 5.41 13.68
CA ILE A 127 -0.06 5.86 12.86
C ILE A 127 -0.44 4.79 11.86
N SER A 128 0.51 4.29 11.09
CA SER A 128 0.30 3.25 10.08
C SER A 128 -0.35 2.00 10.68
N GLY A 129 0.14 1.53 11.82
CA GLY A 129 -0.44 0.38 12.50
C GLY A 129 -1.91 0.58 12.92
N LEU A 130 -2.30 1.79 13.35
CA LEU A 130 -3.69 2.08 13.71
C LEU A 130 -4.59 2.27 12.48
N VAL A 131 -4.08 2.88 11.40
CA VAL A 131 -4.81 3.01 10.13
C VAL A 131 -5.09 1.61 9.55
N ASN A 132 -4.09 0.75 9.50
CA ASN A 132 -4.21 -0.60 8.97
C ASN A 132 -5.20 -1.45 9.79
N LYS A 133 -5.16 -1.36 11.11
CA LYS A 133 -6.17 -2.01 11.99
C LYS A 133 -7.60 -1.65 11.61
N SER A 134 -7.86 -0.40 11.26
CA SER A 134 -9.19 0.05 10.84
C SER A 134 -9.62 -0.57 9.49
N VAL A 135 -8.69 -0.67 8.53
CA VAL A 135 -8.94 -1.32 7.23
C VAL A 135 -9.16 -2.82 7.42
N GLU A 136 -8.30 -3.47 8.20
CA GLU A 136 -8.33 -4.90 8.48
C GLU A 136 -9.59 -5.31 9.28
N ALA A 137 -10.11 -4.43 10.15
CA ALA A 137 -11.40 -4.64 10.80
C ALA A 137 -12.57 -4.72 9.80
N GLY A 138 -12.47 -4.05 8.66
CA GLY A 138 -13.45 -4.14 7.57
C GLY A 138 -13.49 -5.53 6.93
N TRP A 139 -12.39 -6.30 6.99
CA TRP A 139 -12.32 -7.67 6.45
C TRP A 139 -13.22 -8.66 7.20
N GLU A 140 -13.64 -8.33 8.44
CA GLU A 140 -14.58 -9.15 9.21
C GLU A 140 -15.93 -9.35 8.47
N ASN A 141 -16.29 -8.43 7.58
CA ASN A 141 -17.50 -8.48 6.80
C ASN A 141 -17.36 -9.28 5.48
N LEU A 142 -16.15 -9.74 5.15
CA LEU A 142 -15.90 -10.55 3.96
C LEU A 142 -16.19 -12.02 4.23
N ALA A 143 -16.42 -12.79 3.15
CA ALA A 143 -16.51 -14.24 3.26
C ALA A 143 -15.21 -14.82 3.88
N PRO A 144 -15.31 -15.90 4.69
CA PRO A 144 -14.19 -16.39 5.51
C PRO A 144 -12.88 -16.62 4.72
N HIS A 145 -12.97 -17.15 3.51
CA HIS A 145 -11.81 -17.44 2.66
C HIS A 145 -11.10 -16.18 2.14
N TYR A 146 -11.84 -15.09 1.81
CA TYR A 146 -11.22 -13.82 1.40
C TYR A 146 -10.56 -13.11 2.58
N LYS A 147 -11.22 -13.08 3.72
CA LYS A 147 -10.67 -12.56 4.97
C LYS A 147 -9.39 -13.29 5.33
N GLU A 148 -9.38 -14.61 5.27
CA GLU A 148 -8.21 -15.44 5.53
C GLU A 148 -7.07 -15.14 4.55
N SER A 149 -7.37 -14.99 3.25
CA SER A 149 -6.39 -14.62 2.24
C SER A 149 -5.70 -13.29 2.56
N LEU A 150 -6.48 -12.26 2.85
CA LEU A 150 -5.95 -10.94 3.16
C LEU A 150 -5.09 -10.96 4.43
N ARG A 151 -5.53 -11.67 5.47
CA ARG A 151 -4.75 -11.81 6.72
C ARG A 151 -3.44 -12.55 6.49
N ARG A 152 -3.49 -13.71 5.86
CA ARG A 152 -2.28 -14.50 5.58
C ARG A 152 -1.28 -13.75 4.72
N THR A 153 -1.74 -13.03 3.70
CA THR A 153 -0.83 -12.26 2.83
C THR A 153 -0.20 -11.08 3.55
N VAL A 154 -0.93 -10.35 4.43
CA VAL A 154 -0.35 -9.25 5.22
C VAL A 154 0.62 -9.77 6.27
N ASP A 155 0.27 -10.88 6.95
CA ASP A 155 1.13 -11.50 7.95
C ASP A 155 2.42 -12.04 7.31
N SER A 156 2.31 -12.71 6.15
CA SER A 156 3.47 -13.20 5.40
C SER A 156 4.35 -12.03 4.95
N PHE A 157 3.76 -10.96 4.43
CA PHE A 157 4.52 -9.78 3.99
C PHE A 157 5.26 -9.09 5.16
N ASN A 158 4.61 -8.96 6.31
CA ASN A 158 5.24 -8.43 7.52
C ASN A 158 6.34 -9.35 8.04
N ASN A 159 6.12 -10.68 8.04
CA ASN A 159 7.12 -11.65 8.45
C ASN A 159 8.36 -11.62 7.54
N ILE A 160 8.20 -11.43 6.23
CA ILE A 160 9.33 -11.28 5.30
C ILE A 160 10.23 -10.11 5.72
N SER A 161 9.66 -8.98 6.14
CA SER A 161 10.44 -7.83 6.62
C SER A 161 11.31 -8.21 7.81
N ASP A 162 10.75 -8.93 8.79
CA ASP A 162 11.49 -9.40 9.98
C ASP A 162 12.57 -10.42 9.62
N LEU A 163 12.30 -11.31 8.66
CA LEU A 163 13.27 -12.30 8.17
C LEU A 163 14.44 -11.63 7.43
N ILE A 164 14.15 -10.62 6.58
CA ILE A 164 15.19 -9.83 5.90
C ILE A 164 16.11 -9.15 6.92
N ASP A 165 15.53 -8.51 7.93
CA ASP A 165 16.30 -7.81 8.99
C ASP A 165 17.20 -8.76 9.79
N LYS A 166 16.80 -10.03 9.94
CA LYS A 166 17.57 -11.09 10.61
C LYS A 166 18.54 -11.82 9.66
N GLY A 167 18.41 -11.65 8.35
CA GLY A 167 19.15 -12.43 7.35
C GLY A 167 18.71 -13.89 7.26
N GLU A 168 17.47 -14.19 7.68
CA GLU A 168 16.88 -15.53 7.65
C GLU A 168 16.12 -15.76 6.34
N PRO A 169 16.17 -16.98 5.73
CA PRO A 169 15.44 -17.28 4.50
C PRO A 169 13.93 -17.37 4.75
N LEU A 170 13.14 -16.97 3.76
CA LEU A 170 11.71 -17.26 3.76
C LEU A 170 11.43 -18.73 3.39
N VAL A 171 10.29 -19.24 3.84
CA VAL A 171 9.78 -20.57 3.46
C VAL A 171 8.78 -20.38 2.30
N TYR A 172 9.15 -20.82 1.09
CA TYR A 172 8.32 -20.60 -0.10
C TYR A 172 6.93 -21.24 0.00
N GLN A 173 6.81 -22.38 0.69
CA GLN A 173 5.52 -23.03 0.89
C GLN A 173 4.52 -22.14 1.65
N GLU A 174 4.97 -21.40 2.67
CA GLU A 174 4.12 -20.46 3.42
C GLU A 174 3.58 -19.35 2.51
N ILE A 175 4.40 -18.88 1.57
CA ILE A 175 3.99 -17.87 0.58
C ILE A 175 2.94 -18.44 -0.37
N THR A 176 3.15 -19.66 -0.88
CA THR A 176 2.17 -20.33 -1.75
C THR A 176 0.85 -20.59 -1.05
N GLU A 177 0.89 -21.01 0.20
CA GLU A 177 -0.31 -21.22 1.02
C GLU A 177 -1.05 -19.88 1.29
N ALA A 178 -0.31 -18.79 1.53
CA ALA A 178 -0.91 -17.47 1.69
C ALA A 178 -1.55 -16.94 0.40
N CYS A 179 -0.96 -17.26 -0.76
CA CYS A 179 -1.49 -16.89 -2.07
C CYS A 179 -2.64 -17.81 -2.56
N GLY A 180 -2.80 -19.01 -1.98
CA GLY A 180 -3.81 -19.99 -2.42
C GLY A 180 -5.21 -19.39 -2.57
N PRO A 181 -5.79 -18.78 -1.51
CA PRO A 181 -7.13 -18.18 -1.62
C PRO A 181 -7.22 -17.01 -2.62
N LEU A 182 -6.10 -16.31 -2.91
CA LEU A 182 -6.05 -15.32 -3.98
C LEU A 182 -6.19 -15.98 -5.36
N VAL A 183 -5.48 -17.08 -5.57
CA VAL A 183 -5.59 -17.88 -6.82
C VAL A 183 -7.00 -18.43 -6.98
N ASP A 184 -7.61 -18.88 -5.90
CA ASP A 184 -9.01 -19.34 -5.90
C ASP A 184 -9.97 -18.19 -6.25
N ALA A 185 -9.77 -17.01 -5.67
CA ALA A 185 -10.58 -15.83 -5.98
C ALA A 185 -10.45 -15.42 -7.46
N VAL A 186 -9.25 -15.50 -8.03
CA VAL A 186 -9.03 -15.26 -9.46
C VAL A 186 -9.76 -16.29 -10.30
N SER A 187 -9.64 -17.57 -9.97
CA SER A 187 -10.28 -18.68 -10.70
C SER A 187 -11.81 -18.62 -10.65
N ASN A 188 -12.36 -18.06 -9.59
CA ASN A 188 -13.81 -17.87 -9.39
C ASN A 188 -14.34 -16.49 -9.83
N HIS A 189 -13.51 -15.66 -10.49
CA HIS A 189 -13.82 -14.28 -10.91
C HIS A 189 -14.14 -13.28 -9.76
N ASP A 190 -13.77 -13.62 -8.53
CA ASP A 190 -14.00 -12.80 -7.31
C ASP A 190 -12.81 -11.93 -6.91
N PHE A 191 -11.79 -11.83 -7.75
CA PHE A 191 -10.55 -11.08 -7.50
C PHE A 191 -10.78 -9.62 -7.07
N LYS A 192 -11.90 -9.00 -7.48
CA LYS A 192 -12.27 -7.63 -7.07
C LYS A 192 -12.45 -7.51 -5.56
N VAL A 193 -12.86 -8.57 -4.88
CA VAL A 193 -12.99 -8.60 -3.41
C VAL A 193 -11.62 -8.41 -2.76
N ILE A 194 -10.59 -9.09 -3.27
CA ILE A 194 -9.21 -8.94 -2.79
C ILE A 194 -8.70 -7.51 -3.03
N LEU A 195 -8.85 -7.00 -4.27
CA LEU A 195 -8.40 -5.65 -4.62
C LEU A 195 -9.07 -4.55 -3.80
N ASN A 196 -10.37 -4.71 -3.51
CA ASN A 196 -11.11 -3.76 -2.66
C ASN A 196 -10.74 -3.90 -1.19
N GLY A 197 -10.45 -5.12 -0.72
CA GLY A 197 -10.09 -5.39 0.67
C GLY A 197 -8.83 -4.66 1.13
N VAL A 198 -7.87 -4.42 0.23
CA VAL A 198 -6.63 -3.68 0.55
C VAL A 198 -6.71 -2.19 0.27
N LYS A 199 -7.84 -1.72 -0.27
CA LYS A 199 -8.03 -0.30 -0.56
C LYS A 199 -8.02 0.52 0.74
N GLY A 200 -7.07 1.43 0.85
CA GLY A 200 -6.89 2.26 2.04
C GLY A 200 -5.90 1.71 3.08
N HIS A 201 -5.36 0.50 2.88
CA HIS A 201 -4.26 -0.01 3.70
C HIS A 201 -3.01 0.88 3.49
N ASP A 202 -2.35 1.27 4.58
CA ASP A 202 -1.28 2.29 4.57
C ASP A 202 0.08 1.74 4.13
N ASN A 203 0.27 0.43 4.12
CA ASN A 203 1.49 -0.19 3.62
C ASN A 203 1.45 -0.24 2.08
N TYR A 204 1.95 0.82 1.43
CA TYR A 204 1.97 0.91 -0.03
C TYR A 204 2.67 -0.29 -0.70
N SER A 205 3.82 -0.73 -0.18
CA SER A 205 4.56 -1.85 -0.78
C SER A 205 3.76 -3.15 -0.73
N TYR A 206 3.07 -3.41 0.38
CA TYR A 206 2.17 -4.56 0.49
C TYR A 206 0.98 -4.46 -0.48
N VAL A 207 0.29 -3.32 -0.48
CA VAL A 207 -0.87 -3.09 -1.36
C VAL A 207 -0.48 -3.27 -2.84
N HIS A 208 0.62 -2.66 -3.24
CA HIS A 208 1.15 -2.78 -4.59
C HIS A 208 1.50 -4.24 -4.94
N SER A 209 2.29 -4.92 -4.09
CA SER A 209 2.67 -6.31 -4.33
C SER A 209 1.47 -7.25 -4.40
N LEU A 210 0.46 -7.08 -3.53
CA LEU A 210 -0.76 -7.89 -3.59
C LEU A 210 -1.60 -7.60 -4.84
N ARG A 211 -1.66 -6.34 -5.29
CA ARG A 211 -2.32 -5.98 -6.55
C ARG A 211 -1.61 -6.60 -7.74
N VAL A 212 -0.27 -6.52 -7.78
CA VAL A 212 0.53 -7.16 -8.84
C VAL A 212 0.32 -8.68 -8.81
N ALA A 213 0.34 -9.32 -7.64
CA ALA A 213 0.05 -10.75 -7.49
C ALA A 213 -1.35 -11.12 -8.04
N THR A 214 -2.37 -10.33 -7.69
CA THR A 214 -3.74 -10.56 -8.14
C THR A 214 -3.90 -10.39 -9.65
N LEU A 215 -3.41 -9.27 -10.19
CA LEU A 215 -3.53 -8.97 -11.61
C LEU A 215 -2.67 -9.88 -12.49
N LEU A 216 -1.48 -10.27 -12.02
CA LEU A 216 -0.60 -11.20 -12.73
C LEU A 216 -1.21 -12.60 -12.77
N SER A 217 -1.81 -13.07 -11.68
CA SER A 217 -2.55 -14.32 -11.65
C SER A 217 -3.79 -14.29 -12.55
N LEU A 218 -4.54 -13.18 -12.54
CA LEU A 218 -5.68 -13.00 -13.44
C LEU A 218 -5.25 -13.00 -14.91
N PHE A 219 -4.11 -12.36 -15.21
CA PHE A 219 -3.56 -12.38 -16.54
C PHE A 219 -3.15 -13.79 -16.99
N GLY A 220 -2.47 -14.55 -16.10
CA GLY A 220 -2.16 -15.96 -16.34
C GLY A 220 -3.42 -16.81 -16.56
N HIS A 221 -4.45 -16.63 -15.72
CA HIS A 221 -5.73 -17.33 -15.85
C HIS A 221 -6.40 -17.06 -17.21
N THR A 222 -6.41 -15.79 -17.64
CA THR A 222 -7.02 -15.36 -18.91
C THR A 222 -6.35 -16.00 -20.14
N ILE A 223 -5.03 -16.24 -20.08
CA ILE A 223 -4.29 -16.93 -21.13
C ILE A 223 -4.27 -18.46 -20.97
N GLY A 224 -5.02 -19.01 -20.00
CA GLY A 224 -5.26 -20.43 -19.83
C GLY A 224 -4.34 -21.15 -18.83
N LEU A 225 -3.48 -20.45 -18.10
CA LEU A 225 -2.66 -21.04 -17.03
C LEU A 225 -3.55 -21.48 -15.84
N LYS A 226 -3.13 -22.51 -15.12
CA LYS A 226 -3.89 -23.12 -14.02
C LYS A 226 -2.95 -23.66 -12.93
N GLY A 227 -3.52 -23.95 -11.76
CA GLY A 227 -2.85 -24.66 -10.66
C GLY A 227 -1.52 -24.01 -10.27
N GLU A 228 -0.43 -24.76 -10.35
CA GLU A 228 0.91 -24.34 -9.93
C GLU A 228 1.43 -23.11 -10.68
N ASP A 229 1.08 -22.97 -11.98
CA ASP A 229 1.48 -21.80 -12.77
C ASP A 229 0.83 -20.51 -12.25
N LEU A 230 -0.46 -20.55 -11.85
CA LEU A 230 -1.10 -19.40 -11.23
C LEU A 230 -0.50 -19.10 -9.85
N SER A 231 -0.19 -20.14 -9.06
CA SER A 231 0.47 -19.97 -7.75
C SER A 231 1.86 -19.37 -7.90
N LEU A 232 2.60 -19.74 -8.97
CA LEU A 232 3.88 -19.14 -9.31
C LEU A 232 3.73 -17.65 -9.65
N LEU A 233 2.73 -17.28 -10.46
CA LEU A 233 2.46 -15.88 -10.80
C LEU A 233 2.04 -15.07 -9.59
N ALA A 234 1.18 -15.62 -8.72
CA ALA A 234 0.74 -14.96 -7.48
C ALA A 234 1.94 -14.70 -6.55
N SER A 235 2.71 -15.75 -6.26
CA SER A 235 3.90 -15.62 -5.38
C SER A 235 4.98 -14.74 -6.01
N GLY A 236 5.19 -14.84 -7.31
CA GLY A 236 6.10 -13.97 -8.06
C GLY A 236 5.71 -12.50 -7.95
N GLY A 237 4.42 -12.19 -8.14
CA GLY A 237 3.88 -10.85 -7.98
C GLY A 237 3.96 -10.34 -6.54
N LEU A 238 3.74 -11.20 -5.53
CA LEU A 238 3.86 -10.80 -4.13
C LEU A 238 5.32 -10.51 -3.74
N LEU A 239 6.27 -11.26 -4.29
CA LEU A 239 7.69 -11.23 -3.89
C LEU A 239 8.59 -10.35 -4.79
N HIS A 240 8.11 -9.86 -5.94
CA HIS A 240 8.97 -9.19 -6.92
C HIS A 240 9.77 -8.02 -6.36
N ASP A 241 9.19 -7.31 -5.42
CA ASP A 241 9.64 -6.03 -4.87
C ASP A 241 10.13 -6.08 -3.42
N ILE A 242 10.33 -7.27 -2.83
CA ILE A 242 10.68 -7.40 -1.41
C ILE A 242 11.98 -6.68 -1.03
N GLY A 243 12.90 -6.51 -1.96
CA GLY A 243 14.12 -5.71 -1.76
C GLY A 243 13.83 -4.24 -1.42
N LYS A 244 12.64 -3.71 -1.72
CA LYS A 244 12.21 -2.36 -1.30
C LYS A 244 12.16 -2.21 0.22
N MET A 245 12.00 -3.30 0.97
CA MET A 245 12.07 -3.30 2.44
C MET A 245 13.43 -2.85 2.98
N THR A 246 14.50 -2.99 2.18
CA THR A 246 15.86 -2.57 2.53
C THR A 246 16.24 -1.18 2.00
N ILE A 247 15.33 -0.50 1.30
CA ILE A 247 15.56 0.84 0.78
C ILE A 247 15.30 1.87 1.89
N PRO A 248 16.21 2.84 2.10
CA PRO A 248 16.00 3.90 3.08
C PRO A 248 14.67 4.61 2.86
N HIS A 249 13.94 4.82 3.95
CA HIS A 249 12.59 5.39 3.93
C HIS A 249 12.54 6.77 3.26
N GLU A 250 13.60 7.57 3.41
CA GLU A 250 13.75 8.90 2.80
C GLU A 250 13.79 8.84 1.27
N VAL A 251 14.36 7.76 0.71
CA VAL A 251 14.43 7.52 -0.74
C VAL A 251 13.12 6.89 -1.23
N LEU A 252 12.64 5.86 -0.53
CA LEU A 252 11.43 5.12 -0.92
C LEU A 252 10.18 6.02 -0.98
N ASN A 253 10.05 6.95 -0.02
CA ASN A 253 8.88 7.83 0.12
C ASN A 253 9.19 9.31 -0.16
N LYS A 254 10.27 9.60 -0.89
CA LYS A 254 10.63 10.97 -1.23
C LYS A 254 9.52 11.66 -2.04
N PRO A 255 9.00 12.80 -1.56
CA PRO A 255 8.04 13.57 -2.35
C PRO A 255 8.78 14.30 -3.47
N GLY A 256 8.64 13.82 -4.70
CA GLY A 256 9.26 14.42 -5.88
C GLY A 256 10.18 13.46 -6.63
N ARG A 257 11.01 14.03 -7.52
CA ARG A 257 11.97 13.25 -8.32
C ARG A 257 13.17 12.83 -7.47
N LEU A 258 13.61 11.61 -7.68
CA LEU A 258 14.89 11.11 -7.15
C LEU A 258 16.03 11.75 -7.94
N ASP A 259 17.10 12.13 -7.27
CA ASP A 259 18.38 12.43 -7.95
C ASP A 259 19.06 11.14 -8.40
N ASP A 260 20.19 11.27 -9.13
CA ASP A 260 20.87 10.11 -9.71
C ASP A 260 21.38 9.13 -8.65
N GLY A 261 21.84 9.60 -7.50
CA GLY A 261 22.29 8.77 -6.39
C GLY A 261 21.12 8.03 -5.73
N GLU A 262 20.03 8.72 -5.44
CA GLU A 262 18.80 8.15 -4.90
C GLU A 262 18.17 7.16 -5.87
N LEU A 263 18.23 7.44 -7.19
CA LEU A 263 17.75 6.54 -8.21
C LEU A 263 18.54 5.23 -8.25
N GLN A 264 19.87 5.29 -8.07
CA GLN A 264 20.71 4.10 -7.93
C GLN A 264 20.34 3.30 -6.68
N VAL A 265 20.13 3.98 -5.54
CA VAL A 265 19.66 3.36 -4.30
C VAL A 265 18.29 2.69 -4.53
N MET A 266 17.35 3.37 -5.18
CA MET A 266 16.04 2.80 -5.52
C MET A 266 16.17 1.56 -6.41
N ARG A 267 16.97 1.62 -7.49
CA ARG A 267 17.17 0.49 -8.41
C ARG A 267 17.83 -0.72 -7.73
N SER A 268 18.56 -0.52 -6.64
CA SER A 268 19.19 -1.60 -5.89
C SER A 268 18.19 -2.59 -5.26
N HIS A 269 16.87 -2.26 -5.20
CA HIS A 269 15.89 -3.22 -4.70
C HIS A 269 15.83 -4.50 -5.54
N VAL A 270 16.06 -4.43 -6.86
CA VAL A 270 16.03 -5.61 -7.73
C VAL A 270 17.13 -6.62 -7.36
N PRO A 271 18.44 -6.28 -7.41
CA PRO A 271 19.45 -7.22 -6.95
C PRO A 271 19.27 -7.65 -5.50
N LYS A 272 18.82 -6.78 -4.61
CA LYS A 272 18.55 -7.14 -3.21
C LYS A 272 17.39 -8.13 -3.07
N SER A 273 16.31 -8.00 -3.86
CA SER A 273 15.25 -9.00 -3.95
C SER A 273 15.81 -10.36 -4.39
N VAL A 274 16.62 -10.36 -5.46
CA VAL A 274 17.22 -11.58 -6.01
C VAL A 274 18.18 -12.25 -5.01
N ASP A 275 19.03 -11.47 -4.36
CA ASP A 275 20.00 -12.01 -3.40
C ASP A 275 19.30 -12.61 -2.19
N TYR A 276 18.26 -11.97 -1.69
CA TYR A 276 17.47 -12.51 -0.60
C TYR A 276 16.70 -13.78 -1.02
N LEU A 277 16.03 -13.75 -2.16
CA LEU A 277 15.25 -14.89 -2.68
C LEU A 277 16.11 -16.12 -2.95
N LYS A 278 17.39 -15.95 -3.30
CA LYS A 278 18.34 -17.07 -3.46
C LYS A 278 18.64 -17.82 -2.18
N LEU A 279 18.36 -17.25 -1.00
CA LEU A 279 18.49 -17.96 0.28
C LEU A 279 17.39 -19.02 0.46
N CYS A 280 16.31 -18.94 -0.31
CA CYS A 280 15.19 -19.87 -0.24
C CYS A 280 15.47 -21.14 -1.07
N GLU A 281 15.59 -22.31 -0.43
CA GLU A 281 15.99 -23.56 -1.07
C GLU A 281 15.00 -24.08 -2.12
N SER A 282 13.71 -23.84 -1.94
CA SER A 282 12.65 -24.42 -2.79
C SER A 282 11.98 -23.39 -3.71
N LEU A 283 12.61 -22.24 -3.95
CA LEU A 283 12.03 -21.18 -4.77
C LEU A 283 11.99 -21.56 -6.26
N PRO A 284 10.83 -21.52 -6.93
CA PRO A 284 10.74 -21.76 -8.37
C PRO A 284 11.54 -20.71 -9.16
N LYS A 285 12.22 -21.17 -10.22
CA LYS A 285 12.99 -20.27 -11.10
C LYS A 285 12.15 -19.13 -11.68
N GLY A 286 10.86 -19.37 -11.95
CA GLY A 286 9.95 -18.35 -12.48
C GLY A 286 9.74 -17.18 -11.52
N VAL A 287 9.63 -17.43 -10.20
CA VAL A 287 9.53 -16.38 -9.18
C VAL A 287 10.80 -15.52 -9.17
N LEU A 288 11.97 -16.16 -9.19
CA LEU A 288 13.25 -15.47 -9.25
C LEU A 288 13.39 -14.65 -10.54
N THR A 289 12.91 -15.20 -11.68
CA THR A 289 12.91 -14.51 -12.98
C THR A 289 12.05 -13.25 -12.95
N ILE A 290 10.84 -13.33 -12.38
CA ILE A 290 9.97 -12.17 -12.20
C ILE A 290 10.67 -11.10 -11.36
N ALA A 291 11.21 -11.45 -10.21
CA ALA A 291 11.92 -10.52 -9.35
C ALA A 291 13.16 -9.89 -10.01
N ALA A 292 13.92 -10.68 -10.80
CA ALA A 292 15.14 -10.22 -11.43
C ALA A 292 14.92 -9.33 -12.67
N GLN A 293 13.80 -9.50 -13.39
CA GLN A 293 13.65 -8.95 -14.74
C GLN A 293 12.43 -8.03 -14.93
N HIS A 294 11.57 -7.81 -13.91
CA HIS A 294 10.34 -7.00 -14.07
C HIS A 294 10.60 -5.53 -14.45
N HIS A 295 11.80 -5.02 -14.23
CA HIS A 295 12.24 -3.70 -14.67
C HIS A 295 13.13 -3.70 -15.91
N GLU A 296 13.34 -4.86 -16.54
CA GLU A 296 13.98 -4.91 -17.84
C GLU A 296 13.03 -4.42 -18.93
N LYS A 297 13.59 -3.90 -20.04
CA LYS A 297 12.83 -3.37 -21.16
C LYS A 297 13.24 -4.05 -22.46
N LEU A 298 12.31 -4.22 -23.39
CA LEU A 298 12.57 -4.87 -24.67
C LEU A 298 13.65 -4.16 -25.51
N ASP A 299 13.80 -2.83 -25.34
CA ASP A 299 14.82 -2.03 -26.00
C ASP A 299 16.22 -2.13 -25.37
N GLY A 300 16.33 -2.80 -24.22
CA GLY A 300 17.59 -2.96 -23.47
C GLY A 300 17.95 -1.77 -22.58
N GLN A 301 17.06 -0.79 -22.42
CA GLN A 301 17.29 0.36 -21.51
C GLN A 301 16.75 0.10 -20.08
N GLY A 302 16.32 -1.11 -19.80
CA GLY A 302 15.90 -1.55 -18.47
C GLY A 302 17.08 -1.79 -17.52
N TYR A 303 16.76 -2.29 -16.34
CA TYR A 303 17.76 -2.67 -15.33
C TYR A 303 17.32 -3.96 -14.59
N PRO A 304 18.21 -4.68 -13.91
CA PRO A 304 19.63 -4.35 -13.64
C PRO A 304 20.61 -4.77 -14.73
N SER A 305 20.23 -5.68 -15.66
CA SER A 305 21.14 -6.33 -16.60
C SER A 305 21.10 -5.76 -18.01
N GLY A 306 20.10 -4.93 -18.36
CA GLY A 306 19.92 -4.37 -19.69
C GLY A 306 19.59 -5.43 -20.74
N LEU A 307 18.79 -6.44 -20.35
CA LEU A 307 18.34 -7.51 -21.25
C LEU A 307 17.52 -6.94 -22.40
N LYS A 308 17.63 -7.56 -23.60
CA LYS A 308 17.00 -7.02 -24.79
C LYS A 308 16.19 -8.07 -25.55
N GLY A 309 15.01 -7.70 -26.00
CA GLY A 309 14.19 -8.50 -26.90
C GLY A 309 13.92 -9.92 -26.37
N SER A 310 14.37 -10.94 -27.10
CA SER A 310 14.17 -12.37 -26.75
C SER A 310 14.96 -12.85 -25.52
N GLN A 311 15.86 -12.02 -24.97
CA GLN A 311 16.56 -12.35 -23.72
C GLN A 311 15.63 -12.20 -22.49
N LEU A 312 14.55 -11.39 -22.60
CA LEU A 312 13.56 -11.27 -21.54
C LEU A 312 12.62 -12.47 -21.54
N ASN A 313 12.48 -13.08 -20.36
CA ASN A 313 11.52 -14.15 -20.16
C ASN A 313 10.07 -13.61 -20.26
N GLU A 314 9.14 -14.42 -20.76
CA GLU A 314 7.74 -14.03 -20.94
C GLU A 314 7.06 -13.69 -19.60
N LEU A 315 7.35 -14.45 -18.53
CA LEU A 315 6.85 -14.15 -17.17
C LEU A 315 7.28 -12.75 -16.71
N ALA A 316 8.51 -12.35 -17.01
CA ALA A 316 9.01 -11.01 -16.67
C ALA A 316 8.35 -9.92 -17.51
N ARG A 317 8.07 -10.18 -18.80
CA ARG A 317 7.31 -9.23 -19.65
C ARG A 317 5.89 -9.03 -19.15
N MET A 318 5.21 -10.11 -18.73
CA MET A 318 3.89 -10.05 -18.10
C MET A 318 3.96 -9.24 -16.80
N ALA A 319 4.92 -9.56 -15.92
CA ALA A 319 5.10 -8.87 -14.65
C ALA A 319 5.42 -7.38 -14.86
N SER A 320 6.25 -7.01 -15.83
CA SER A 320 6.56 -5.61 -16.16
C SER A 320 5.29 -4.83 -16.55
N ILE A 321 4.42 -5.40 -17.38
CA ILE A 321 3.15 -4.77 -17.77
C ILE A 321 2.25 -4.53 -16.56
N VAL A 322 2.10 -5.56 -15.71
CA VAL A 322 1.24 -5.48 -14.51
C VAL A 322 1.81 -4.51 -13.48
N ASP A 323 3.13 -4.52 -13.25
CA ASP A 323 3.82 -3.61 -12.34
C ASP A 323 3.68 -2.14 -12.78
N ILE A 324 3.95 -1.84 -14.05
CA ILE A 324 3.79 -0.50 -14.62
C ILE A 324 2.34 -0.03 -14.49
N PHE A 325 1.37 -0.88 -14.85
CA PHE A 325 -0.04 -0.56 -14.71
C PHE A 325 -0.42 -0.30 -13.25
N GLY A 326 0.01 -1.17 -12.31
CA GLY A 326 -0.14 -0.97 -10.89
C GLY A 326 0.45 0.36 -10.44
N ALA A 327 1.71 0.63 -10.80
CA ALA A 327 2.40 1.87 -10.44
C ALA A 327 1.73 3.15 -10.98
N LEU A 328 1.04 3.09 -12.11
CA LEU A 328 0.29 4.21 -12.70
C LEU A 328 -1.08 4.40 -12.04
N THR A 329 -1.75 3.31 -11.68
CA THR A 329 -3.12 3.32 -11.15
C THR A 329 -3.17 3.23 -9.62
N ASP A 330 -2.05 2.97 -8.94
CA ASP A 330 -1.96 2.98 -7.49
C ASP A 330 -1.87 4.40 -6.95
N ARG A 331 -2.50 4.60 -5.81
CA ARG A 331 -2.36 5.83 -5.04
C ARG A 331 -0.96 5.92 -4.45
N ARG A 332 -0.25 6.99 -4.75
CA ARG A 332 1.04 7.32 -4.12
C ARG A 332 0.93 8.59 -3.30
N VAL A 333 1.82 8.75 -2.32
CA VAL A 333 1.83 9.90 -1.41
C VAL A 333 1.84 11.26 -2.14
N TYR A 334 2.42 11.30 -3.35
CA TYR A 334 2.67 12.53 -4.12
C TYR A 334 2.11 12.51 -5.55
N LYS A 335 1.32 11.49 -5.92
CA LYS A 335 0.73 11.39 -7.26
C LYS A 335 -0.68 10.83 -7.18
N GLU A 336 -1.63 11.53 -7.78
CA GLU A 336 -2.98 10.99 -8.00
C GLU A 336 -2.92 9.77 -8.93
N PRO A 337 -3.72 8.73 -8.65
CA PRO A 337 -3.82 7.57 -9.52
C PRO A 337 -4.38 7.97 -10.88
N MET A 338 -3.82 7.40 -11.94
CA MET A 338 -4.41 7.51 -13.28
C MET A 338 -5.66 6.64 -13.36
N SER A 339 -6.60 6.99 -14.25
CA SER A 339 -7.64 6.04 -14.62
C SER A 339 -7.02 4.82 -15.31
N PRO A 340 -7.63 3.63 -15.20
CA PRO A 340 -7.15 2.45 -15.92
C PRO A 340 -7.02 2.70 -17.43
N GLU A 341 -7.96 3.43 -18.02
CA GLU A 341 -8.00 3.79 -19.44
C GLU A 341 -6.80 4.66 -19.83
N ASP A 342 -6.52 5.73 -19.03
CA ASP A 342 -5.39 6.63 -19.28
C ASP A 342 -4.06 5.91 -19.11
N ALA A 343 -3.94 5.02 -18.12
CA ALA A 343 -2.75 4.21 -17.90
C ALA A 343 -2.46 3.29 -19.09
N LEU A 344 -3.48 2.58 -19.58
CA LEU A 344 -3.35 1.70 -20.75
C LEU A 344 -3.04 2.48 -22.03
N ALA A 345 -3.65 3.66 -22.22
CA ALA A 345 -3.37 4.54 -23.35
C ALA A 345 -1.90 5.00 -23.31
N LEU A 346 -1.44 5.48 -22.16
CA LEU A 346 -0.04 5.90 -21.96
C LEU A 346 0.95 4.75 -22.24
N MET A 347 0.67 3.54 -21.73
CA MET A 347 1.53 2.37 -21.95
C MET A 347 1.59 1.98 -23.44
N SER A 348 0.46 2.04 -24.16
CA SER A 348 0.41 1.74 -25.58
C SER A 348 1.11 2.81 -26.44
N GLU A 349 0.87 4.10 -26.15
CA GLU A 349 1.35 5.20 -26.99
C GLU A 349 2.82 5.57 -26.73
N ARG A 350 3.26 5.48 -25.45
CA ARG A 350 4.58 5.98 -25.04
C ARG A 350 5.63 4.91 -24.81
N MET A 351 5.22 3.63 -24.63
CA MET A 351 6.11 2.54 -24.25
C MET A 351 6.20 1.45 -25.32
N GLY A 352 5.93 1.79 -26.58
CA GLY A 352 5.85 0.81 -27.70
C GLY A 352 7.12 -0.02 -27.93
N GLY A 353 8.30 0.53 -27.64
CA GLY A 353 9.59 -0.20 -27.73
C GLY A 353 10.06 -0.79 -26.40
N GLU A 354 9.44 -0.43 -25.29
CA GLU A 354 9.90 -0.80 -23.95
C GLU A 354 9.23 -2.08 -23.42
N ILE A 355 7.93 -2.24 -23.70
CA ILE A 355 7.11 -3.36 -23.22
C ILE A 355 6.51 -4.15 -24.38
N ASP A 356 6.10 -5.39 -24.11
CA ASP A 356 5.48 -6.28 -25.08
C ASP A 356 4.05 -5.83 -25.40
N GLN A 357 3.86 -5.23 -26.60
CA GLN A 357 2.58 -4.68 -27.01
C GLN A 357 1.52 -5.76 -27.27
N SER A 358 1.92 -6.99 -27.62
CA SER A 358 0.99 -8.09 -27.80
C SER A 358 0.43 -8.56 -26.47
N LEU A 359 1.31 -8.69 -25.46
CA LEU A 359 0.88 -8.99 -24.08
C LEU A 359 0.06 -7.83 -23.47
N LEU A 360 0.43 -6.57 -23.77
CA LEU A 360 -0.36 -5.42 -23.33
C LEU A 360 -1.77 -5.44 -23.91
N ALA A 361 -1.94 -5.81 -25.18
CA ALA A 361 -3.26 -5.94 -25.81
C ALA A 361 -4.13 -7.01 -25.13
N LEU A 362 -3.53 -8.17 -24.78
CA LEU A 362 -4.21 -9.22 -24.01
C LEU A 362 -4.58 -8.75 -22.60
N PHE A 363 -3.66 -8.08 -21.91
CA PHE A 363 -3.91 -7.50 -20.58
C PHE A 363 -5.03 -6.47 -20.61
N ARG A 364 -5.07 -5.61 -21.64
CA ARG A 364 -6.16 -4.64 -21.83
C ARG A 364 -7.51 -5.34 -22.04
N ALA A 365 -7.57 -6.36 -22.90
CA ALA A 365 -8.79 -7.14 -23.13
C ALA A 365 -9.29 -7.77 -21.82
N MET A 366 -8.41 -8.40 -21.05
CA MET A 366 -8.71 -8.97 -19.74
C MET A 366 -9.35 -7.93 -18.78
N LEU A 367 -8.78 -6.72 -18.70
CA LEU A 367 -9.33 -5.67 -17.82
C LEU A 367 -10.70 -5.18 -18.26
N LEU A 368 -10.96 -5.11 -19.59
CA LEU A 368 -12.25 -4.72 -20.14
C LEU A 368 -13.31 -5.79 -19.85
N ASP A 369 -12.99 -7.06 -20.04
CA ASP A 369 -13.89 -8.19 -19.72
C ASP A 369 -14.19 -8.24 -18.22
N ALA A 370 -13.16 -8.01 -17.39
CA ALA A 370 -13.31 -7.92 -15.96
C ALA A 370 -14.15 -6.72 -15.48
N ALA A 371 -14.24 -5.65 -16.25
CA ALA A 371 -15.06 -4.48 -15.94
C ALA A 371 -16.54 -4.69 -16.24
N THR A 372 -16.87 -5.64 -17.14
CA THR A 372 -18.26 -5.98 -17.50
C THR A 372 -18.92 -6.72 -16.32
N PRO A 373 -20.11 -6.32 -15.84
CA PRO A 373 -20.84 -7.10 -14.85
C PRO A 373 -21.16 -8.47 -15.45
N SER A 374 -20.92 -9.54 -14.69
CA SER A 374 -21.41 -10.87 -15.05
C SER A 374 -22.93 -10.81 -15.16
N ALA A 375 -23.48 -11.19 -16.32
CA ALA A 375 -24.91 -11.15 -16.63
C ALA A 375 -25.71 -12.13 -15.75
#